data_9e06c21ed58c52df6a615ddfb4462086
#
_entry.id   9e06c21ed58c52df6a615ddfb4462086
#
_cell.length_a   1.000
_cell.length_b   1.000
_cell.length_c   1.000
_cell.angle_alpha   90.00
_cell.angle_beta   90.00
_cell.angle_gamma   90.00
#
_symmetry.space_group_name_H-M   'P 1'
#
loop_
_entity.id
_entity.type
_entity.pdbx_description
1 polymer ?
#
loop_
_entity_poly.entity_id
_entity_poly.type
_entity_poly.pdbx_seq_one_letter_code
_entity_poly.pdbx_strand_id
1 'polypeptide(L)'
;MKKLIIFFLTIIPAICFSQNTNSDNLSDELFLMFYNVENLFDTIDNPNTKDEEFLPSSEKKWDSYRYNYKLNQLEKVFNEIIEKENENNLPDIIGLCEVENKHVIEDLLKTDVFKNHSYFIVHKDSPDGRGIDCALLVNRKFEVLQNDFIQINNPKHSRTTRDIVYSKLKFKNQIFNVFVNHWPSRWGGQEASNHKRVFVAEVLRKYIDENTSQSDFNLIMGDFN
;
A
#
# COMPACT_ATOMS: atom_id res chain seq x y z
N MET A 1 -37.21 -38.83 -69.95
CA MET A 1 -36.87 -39.49 -68.68
C MET A 1 -35.96 -38.47 -67.88
N LYS A 2 -36.52 -37.84 -66.87
CA LYS A 2 -35.80 -36.90 -66.00
C LYS A 2 -35.22 -37.68 -64.85
N LYS A 3 -33.89 -37.68 -64.68
CA LYS A 3 -33.20 -38.31 -63.51
C LYS A 3 -33.29 -37.35 -62.34
N LEU A 4 -33.92 -37.78 -61.25
CA LEU A 4 -33.97 -37.08 -59.97
C LEU A 4 -32.72 -37.47 -59.17
N ILE A 5 -31.85 -36.47 -58.89
CA ILE A 5 -30.68 -36.65 -58.02
C ILE A 5 -31.09 -36.18 -56.64
N ILE A 6 -31.16 -37.14 -55.68
CA ILE A 6 -31.42 -36.81 -54.24
C ILE A 6 -30.09 -36.64 -53.55
N PHE A 7 -29.81 -35.41 -53.05
CA PHE A 7 -28.66 -35.14 -52.17
C PHE A 7 -29.04 -35.46 -50.74
N PHE A 8 -28.39 -36.43 -50.14
CA PHE A 8 -28.46 -36.64 -48.68
C PHE A 8 -27.46 -35.71 -47.98
N LEU A 9 -28.00 -34.72 -47.27
CA LEU A 9 -27.22 -33.85 -46.40
C LEU A 9 -27.10 -34.52 -45.02
N THR A 10 -25.96 -35.16 -44.74
CA THR A 10 -25.66 -35.69 -43.40
C THR A 10 -25.23 -34.55 -42.48
N ILE A 11 -26.09 -34.17 -41.54
CA ILE A 11 -25.74 -33.25 -40.44
C ILE A 11 -24.97 -34.06 -39.40
N ILE A 12 -23.66 -33.83 -39.31
CA ILE A 12 -22.83 -34.33 -38.22
C ILE A 12 -22.99 -33.34 -37.05
N PRO A 13 -23.52 -33.73 -35.89
CA PRO A 13 -23.56 -32.88 -34.74
C PRO A 13 -22.10 -32.69 -34.22
N ALA A 14 -21.60 -31.48 -34.30
CA ALA A 14 -20.34 -31.12 -33.62
C ALA A 14 -20.59 -31.13 -32.11
N ILE A 15 -20.13 -32.18 -31.43
CA ILE A 15 -20.12 -32.23 -29.98
C ILE A 15 -18.97 -31.37 -29.53
N CYS A 16 -19.26 -30.12 -29.15
CA CYS A 16 -18.32 -29.27 -28.40
C CYS A 16 -18.14 -29.84 -27.00
N PHE A 17 -17.02 -30.53 -26.76
CA PHE A 17 -16.58 -30.77 -25.41
C PHE A 17 -16.07 -29.43 -24.84
N SER A 18 -16.90 -28.77 -24.04
CA SER A 18 -16.43 -27.77 -23.11
C SER A 18 -15.55 -28.48 -22.08
N GLN A 19 -14.25 -28.36 -22.23
CA GLN A 19 -13.36 -28.68 -21.13
C GLN A 19 -13.62 -27.63 -20.05
N ASN A 20 -14.34 -28.01 -18.98
CA ASN A 20 -14.31 -27.30 -17.72
C ASN A 20 -12.85 -27.43 -17.19
N THR A 21 -11.99 -26.53 -17.61
CA THR A 21 -10.79 -26.23 -16.85
C THR A 21 -11.31 -25.54 -15.60
N ASN A 22 -11.37 -26.23 -14.48
CA ASN A 22 -11.31 -25.63 -13.16
C ASN A 22 -9.95 -24.94 -13.08
N SER A 23 -9.80 -23.80 -13.76
CA SER A 23 -8.81 -22.81 -13.38
C SER A 23 -9.34 -22.28 -12.05
N ASP A 24 -8.57 -22.43 -10.98
CA ASP A 24 -8.72 -21.63 -9.80
C ASP A 24 -8.88 -20.19 -10.28
N ASN A 25 -10.11 -19.68 -10.27
CA ASN A 25 -10.44 -18.29 -10.56
C ASN A 25 -9.93 -17.44 -9.39
N LEU A 26 -8.60 -17.31 -9.26
CA LEU A 26 -8.05 -16.13 -8.63
C LEU A 26 -8.53 -14.96 -9.50
N SER A 27 -9.43 -14.15 -8.97
CA SER A 27 -9.91 -12.96 -9.66
C SER A 27 -8.70 -12.19 -10.16
N ASP A 28 -8.75 -11.71 -11.40
CA ASP A 28 -7.67 -10.87 -11.94
C ASP A 28 -7.72 -9.45 -11.34
N GLU A 29 -8.66 -9.21 -10.45
CA GLU A 29 -8.83 -7.97 -9.72
C GLU A 29 -7.88 -7.90 -8.53
N LEU A 30 -7.23 -6.76 -8.39
CA LEU A 30 -6.38 -6.41 -7.26
C LEU A 30 -7.07 -5.33 -6.42
N PHE A 31 -7.19 -5.60 -5.13
CA PHE A 31 -7.73 -4.64 -4.19
C PHE A 31 -6.60 -3.84 -3.54
N LEU A 32 -6.60 -2.53 -3.77
CA LEU A 32 -5.55 -1.62 -3.33
C LEU A 32 -6.13 -0.61 -2.33
N MET A 33 -5.39 -0.30 -1.29
CA MET A 33 -5.78 0.67 -0.28
C MET A 33 -4.61 1.57 0.09
N PHE A 34 -4.87 2.85 0.29
CA PHE A 34 -4.01 3.76 1.03
C PHE A 34 -4.77 4.34 2.22
N TYR A 35 -4.08 4.45 3.39
CA TYR A 35 -4.66 5.02 4.57
C TYR A 35 -3.62 5.81 5.39
N ASN A 36 -3.95 7.07 5.72
CA ASN A 36 -3.21 7.82 6.72
C ASN A 36 -3.74 7.41 8.09
N VAL A 37 -2.90 6.79 8.93
CA VAL A 37 -3.32 6.26 10.23
C VAL A 37 -3.36 7.33 11.33
N GLU A 38 -3.03 8.58 11.00
CA GLU A 38 -3.08 9.71 11.94
C GLU A 38 -2.26 9.48 13.21
N ASN A 39 -0.94 9.38 13.06
CA ASN A 39 0.02 9.22 14.16
C ASN A 39 -0.19 7.94 14.98
N LEU A 40 0.12 6.79 14.39
CA LEU A 40 0.20 5.52 15.11
C LEU A 40 1.57 5.41 15.79
N PHE A 41 1.64 5.82 17.05
CA PHE A 41 2.81 5.73 17.93
C PHE A 41 2.60 4.69 19.01
N ASP A 42 3.67 4.03 19.42
CA ASP A 42 3.66 3.23 20.64
C ASP A 42 3.77 4.12 21.90
N THR A 43 4.20 3.60 23.02
CA THR A 43 4.29 4.34 24.29
C THR A 43 5.72 4.44 24.80
N ILE A 44 6.70 4.14 23.95
CA ILE A 44 8.12 4.06 24.27
C ILE A 44 8.86 5.25 23.66
N ASP A 45 9.59 5.98 24.47
CA ASP A 45 10.39 7.13 24.04
C ASP A 45 11.51 6.74 23.06
N ASN A 46 11.54 7.37 21.89
CA ASN A 46 12.64 7.25 20.96
C ASN A 46 13.54 8.50 21.04
N PRO A 47 14.71 8.43 21.67
CA PRO A 47 15.55 9.60 21.90
C PRO A 47 16.07 10.28 20.62
N ASN A 48 15.84 9.71 19.45
CA ASN A 48 16.28 10.24 18.16
C ASN A 48 15.18 11.02 17.43
N THR A 49 13.94 11.01 17.93
CA THR A 49 12.79 11.65 17.31
C THR A 49 12.08 12.59 18.31
N LYS A 50 11.12 13.36 17.82
CA LYS A 50 10.30 14.27 18.65
C LYS A 50 8.93 13.64 18.86
N ASP A 51 8.89 12.56 19.60
CA ASP A 51 7.71 11.76 19.88
C ASP A 51 7.17 11.96 21.31
N GLU A 52 7.72 12.91 22.07
CA GLU A 52 7.37 13.16 23.48
C GLU A 52 5.88 13.39 23.71
N GLU A 53 5.14 13.81 22.67
CA GLU A 53 3.68 13.95 22.73
C GLU A 53 2.95 12.60 22.89
N PHE A 54 3.59 11.52 22.47
CA PHE A 54 3.03 10.16 22.44
C PHE A 54 3.55 9.28 23.59
N LEU A 55 3.88 9.91 24.71
CA LEU A 55 4.32 9.22 25.93
C LEU A 55 3.24 9.24 27.02
N PRO A 56 3.25 8.27 27.94
CA PRO A 56 2.34 8.27 29.10
C PRO A 56 2.48 9.51 30.00
N SER A 57 3.66 10.12 30.03
CA SER A 57 3.96 11.34 30.80
C SER A 57 3.55 12.64 30.09
N SER A 58 3.18 12.59 28.80
CA SER A 58 2.81 13.76 28.00
C SER A 58 1.47 14.36 28.41
N GLU A 59 1.17 15.55 27.89
CA GLU A 59 -0.17 16.17 28.05
C GLU A 59 -1.28 15.30 27.43
N LYS A 60 -0.97 14.58 26.35
CA LYS A 60 -1.90 13.65 25.72
C LYS A 60 -2.13 12.39 26.56
N LYS A 61 -1.26 12.12 27.54
CA LYS A 61 -1.28 10.89 28.35
C LYS A 61 -1.43 9.65 27.49
N TRP A 62 -0.52 9.55 26.51
CA TRP A 62 -0.53 8.47 25.53
C TRP A 62 -0.02 7.19 26.14
N ASP A 63 -0.90 6.48 26.89
CA ASP A 63 -0.62 5.24 27.56
C ASP A 63 -1.07 4.01 26.75
N SER A 64 -0.80 2.81 27.27
CA SER A 64 -1.19 1.57 26.62
C SER A 64 -2.70 1.45 26.37
N TYR A 65 -3.55 2.09 27.17
CA TYR A 65 -4.99 2.10 26.94
C TYR A 65 -5.32 2.88 25.66
N ARG A 66 -4.74 4.08 25.49
CA ARG A 66 -4.95 4.91 24.29
C ARG A 66 -4.35 4.28 23.05
N TYR A 67 -3.17 3.69 23.16
CA TYR A 67 -2.53 2.94 22.08
C TYR A 67 -3.41 1.79 21.60
N ASN A 68 -3.85 0.91 22.52
CA ASN A 68 -4.73 -0.20 22.17
C ASN A 68 -6.09 0.29 21.63
N TYR A 69 -6.63 1.39 22.18
CA TYR A 69 -7.85 1.99 21.64
C TYR A 69 -7.64 2.44 20.17
N LYS A 70 -6.49 3.04 19.85
CA LYS A 70 -6.13 3.44 18.48
C LYS A 70 -6.07 2.23 17.55
N LEU A 71 -5.39 1.15 17.94
CA LEU A 71 -5.36 -0.09 17.17
C LEU A 71 -6.77 -0.66 16.93
N ASN A 72 -7.62 -0.68 17.95
CA ASN A 72 -9.00 -1.13 17.81
C ASN A 72 -9.84 -0.24 16.89
N GLN A 73 -9.58 1.08 16.81
CA GLN A 73 -10.27 1.96 15.84
C GLN A 73 -9.79 1.67 14.41
N LEU A 74 -8.49 1.45 14.20
CA LEU A 74 -7.96 1.04 12.91
C LEU A 74 -8.54 -0.31 12.48
N GLU A 75 -8.62 -1.28 13.38
CA GLU A 75 -9.26 -2.57 13.12
C GLU A 75 -10.71 -2.43 12.62
N LYS A 76 -11.49 -1.52 13.24
CA LYS A 76 -12.86 -1.25 12.77
C LYS A 76 -12.89 -0.71 11.34
N VAL A 77 -11.94 0.18 10.98
CA VAL A 77 -11.84 0.68 9.60
C VAL A 77 -11.63 -0.48 8.62
N PHE A 78 -10.71 -1.40 8.93
CA PHE A 78 -10.46 -2.55 8.07
C PHE A 78 -11.65 -3.52 8.00
N ASN A 79 -12.36 -3.74 9.11
CA ASN A 79 -13.59 -4.54 9.13
C ASN A 79 -14.69 -3.91 8.25
N GLU A 80 -14.90 -2.59 8.35
CA GLU A 80 -15.87 -1.90 7.50
C GLU A 80 -15.54 -1.97 6.01
N ILE A 81 -14.25 -1.94 5.67
CA ILE A 81 -13.78 -2.07 4.28
C ILE A 81 -14.09 -3.47 3.75
N ILE A 82 -13.80 -4.51 4.54
CA ILE A 82 -14.13 -5.90 4.19
C ILE A 82 -15.64 -6.07 3.93
N GLU A 83 -16.46 -5.51 4.82
CA GLU A 83 -17.92 -5.66 4.74
C GLU A 83 -18.52 -4.92 3.53
N LYS A 84 -17.97 -3.75 3.18
CA LYS A 84 -18.56 -2.89 2.15
C LYS A 84 -18.06 -3.17 0.74
N GLU A 85 -16.79 -3.54 0.62
CA GLU A 85 -16.12 -3.49 -0.68
C GLU A 85 -15.76 -4.87 -1.23
N ASN A 86 -15.59 -5.90 -0.40
CA ASN A 86 -14.90 -7.05 -0.94
C ASN A 86 -15.10 -8.41 -0.26
N GLU A 87 -16.32 -8.91 -0.18
CA GLU A 87 -16.58 -10.35 0.02
C GLU A 87 -15.66 -11.06 1.05
N ASN A 88 -15.33 -10.40 2.16
CA ASN A 88 -14.47 -10.89 3.23
C ASN A 88 -12.94 -10.90 2.95
N ASN A 89 -12.44 -10.13 1.99
CA ASN A 89 -11.02 -10.05 1.73
C ASN A 89 -10.43 -8.68 2.12
N LEU A 90 -9.28 -8.69 2.79
CA LEU A 90 -8.46 -7.49 2.99
C LEU A 90 -7.78 -7.06 1.68
N PRO A 91 -7.41 -5.77 1.55
CA PRO A 91 -6.70 -5.30 0.38
C PRO A 91 -5.39 -6.07 0.16
N ASP A 92 -5.06 -6.31 -1.09
CA ASP A 92 -3.85 -7.01 -1.51
C ASP A 92 -2.57 -6.21 -1.27
N ILE A 93 -2.70 -4.91 -1.40
CA ILE A 93 -1.63 -3.93 -1.20
C ILE A 93 -2.20 -2.79 -0.36
N ILE A 94 -1.56 -2.51 0.79
CA ILE A 94 -1.97 -1.45 1.70
C ILE A 94 -0.80 -0.49 1.91
N GLY A 95 -0.91 0.74 1.44
CA GLY A 95 -0.02 1.83 1.77
C GLY A 95 -0.48 2.53 3.05
N LEU A 96 0.43 2.73 3.98
CA LEU A 96 0.18 3.44 5.23
C LEU A 96 1.11 4.64 5.33
N CYS A 97 0.66 5.70 6.00
CA CYS A 97 1.54 6.77 6.45
C CYS A 97 1.18 7.23 7.86
N GLU A 98 2.12 7.93 8.50
CA GLU A 98 2.07 8.32 9.91
C GLU A 98 2.15 7.13 10.87
N VAL A 99 2.92 6.13 10.50
CA VAL A 99 3.38 5.05 11.39
C VAL A 99 4.71 5.44 12.00
N GLU A 100 4.91 5.15 13.28
CA GLU A 100 6.15 5.50 13.98
C GLU A 100 7.29 4.55 13.60
N ASN A 101 7.07 3.26 13.71
CA ASN A 101 8.09 2.24 13.56
C ASN A 101 7.49 0.91 13.10
N LYS A 102 8.35 -0.09 12.87
CA LYS A 102 7.90 -1.42 12.46
C LYS A 102 7.04 -2.11 13.52
N HIS A 103 7.29 -1.85 14.81
CA HIS A 103 6.59 -2.50 15.91
C HIS A 103 5.09 -2.17 15.91
N VAL A 104 4.73 -0.90 15.72
CA VAL A 104 3.31 -0.50 15.66
C VAL A 104 2.58 -1.14 14.47
N ILE A 105 3.30 -1.38 13.36
CA ILE A 105 2.74 -2.10 12.21
C ILE A 105 2.52 -3.58 12.54
N GLU A 106 3.48 -4.20 13.21
CA GLU A 106 3.37 -5.59 13.67
C GLU A 106 2.21 -5.77 14.67
N ASP A 107 1.97 -4.79 15.53
CA ASP A 107 0.83 -4.81 16.47
C ASP A 107 -0.50 -4.63 15.73
N LEU A 108 -0.56 -3.77 14.73
CA LEU A 108 -1.74 -3.66 13.86
C LEU A 108 -2.05 -5.02 13.17
N LEU A 109 -1.03 -5.70 12.67
CA LEU A 109 -1.20 -7.01 12.01
C LEU A 109 -1.56 -8.15 12.98
N LYS A 110 -1.47 -7.94 14.30
CA LYS A 110 -1.93 -8.91 15.33
C LYS A 110 -3.41 -8.74 15.67
N THR A 111 -4.08 -7.69 15.22
CA THR A 111 -5.52 -7.50 15.46
C THR A 111 -6.33 -8.60 14.78
N ASP A 112 -7.55 -8.83 15.25
CA ASP A 112 -8.36 -9.97 14.77
C ASP A 112 -8.67 -9.91 13.28
N VAL A 113 -8.83 -8.72 12.72
CA VAL A 113 -9.09 -8.53 11.28
C VAL A 113 -7.95 -9.05 10.40
N PHE A 114 -6.70 -8.98 10.87
CA PHE A 114 -5.53 -9.46 10.14
C PHE A 114 -5.14 -10.90 10.45
N LYS A 115 -5.71 -11.51 11.46
CA LYS A 115 -5.33 -12.81 12.03
C LYS A 115 -5.19 -13.95 11.02
N ASN A 116 -6.04 -13.97 9.98
CA ASN A 116 -6.03 -14.99 8.93
C ASN A 116 -5.34 -14.52 7.65
N HIS A 117 -4.69 -13.38 7.69
CA HIS A 117 -4.04 -12.77 6.54
C HIS A 117 -2.54 -12.64 6.78
N SER A 118 -1.76 -12.80 5.73
CA SER A 118 -0.31 -12.72 5.80
C SER A 118 0.22 -11.66 4.86
N TYR A 119 0.96 -10.70 5.43
CA TYR A 119 1.60 -9.62 4.68
C TYR A 119 3.11 -9.62 4.85
N PHE A 120 3.80 -9.18 3.80
CA PHE A 120 5.15 -8.64 3.93
C PHE A 120 5.04 -7.19 4.38
N ILE A 121 5.87 -6.81 5.34
CA ILE A 121 6.02 -5.40 5.77
C ILE A 121 7.22 -4.82 5.06
N VAL A 122 7.02 -3.75 4.29
CA VAL A 122 8.09 -2.93 3.72
C VAL A 122 8.08 -1.60 4.47
N HIS A 123 9.04 -1.45 5.36
CA HIS A 123 9.18 -0.28 6.25
C HIS A 123 10.64 -0.06 6.59
N LYS A 124 10.99 1.20 6.79
CA LYS A 124 12.28 1.66 7.32
C LYS A 124 12.05 3.02 7.97
N ASP A 125 12.66 3.20 9.14
CA ASP A 125 12.67 4.50 9.81
C ASP A 125 13.33 5.55 8.90
N SER A 126 12.59 6.60 8.60
CA SER A 126 13.04 7.71 7.76
C SER A 126 13.69 8.81 8.61
N PRO A 127 14.39 9.76 7.99
CA PRO A 127 15.01 10.85 8.74
C PRO A 127 14.03 11.95 9.17
N ASP A 128 12.72 11.75 9.14
CA ASP A 128 11.75 12.74 9.64
C ASP A 128 11.90 12.91 11.17
N GLY A 129 12.20 14.13 11.61
CA GLY A 129 12.47 14.40 13.02
C GLY A 129 11.28 14.22 13.97
N ARG A 130 10.06 13.92 13.46
CA ARG A 130 8.89 13.60 14.28
C ARG A 130 8.76 12.10 14.53
N GLY A 131 9.55 11.28 13.81
CA GLY A 131 9.44 9.83 13.88
C GLY A 131 8.18 9.27 13.24
N ILE A 132 7.73 9.85 12.12
CA ILE A 132 6.62 9.29 11.35
C ILE A 132 7.07 8.87 9.98
N ASP A 133 6.60 7.72 9.52
CA ASP A 133 7.06 7.07 8.31
C ASP A 133 5.91 6.66 7.40
N CYS A 134 6.30 6.23 6.19
CA CYS A 134 5.45 5.46 5.29
C CYS A 134 5.74 3.97 5.45
N ALA A 135 4.73 3.15 5.21
CA ALA A 135 4.87 1.70 5.16
C ALA A 135 4.04 1.11 4.02
N LEU A 136 4.44 -0.06 3.58
CA LEU A 136 3.69 -0.83 2.60
C LEU A 136 3.49 -2.26 3.12
N LEU A 137 2.24 -2.72 3.13
CA LEU A 137 1.87 -4.10 3.41
C LEU A 137 1.53 -4.78 2.08
N VAL A 138 2.15 -5.90 1.81
CA VAL A 138 1.98 -6.65 0.56
C VAL A 138 1.51 -8.06 0.88
N ASN A 139 0.35 -8.45 0.36
CA ASN A 139 -0.16 -9.81 0.51
C ASN A 139 0.83 -10.83 -0.07
N ARG A 140 0.98 -11.97 0.60
CA ARG A 140 1.96 -13.00 0.21
C ARG A 140 1.69 -13.68 -1.12
N LYS A 141 0.59 -13.37 -1.80
CA LYS A 141 0.37 -13.80 -3.19
C LYS A 141 1.31 -13.12 -4.20
N PHE A 142 1.94 -12.00 -3.79
CA PHE A 142 2.96 -11.32 -4.59
C PHE A 142 4.36 -11.85 -4.28
N GLU A 143 5.19 -11.91 -5.31
CA GLU A 143 6.63 -12.05 -5.15
C GLU A 143 7.24 -10.64 -5.01
N VAL A 144 7.92 -10.36 -3.91
CA VAL A 144 8.65 -9.11 -3.70
C VAL A 144 10.02 -9.22 -4.34
N LEU A 145 10.24 -8.47 -5.42
CA LEU A 145 11.47 -8.52 -6.20
C LEU A 145 12.53 -7.55 -5.66
N GLN A 146 12.09 -6.37 -5.23
CA GLN A 146 12.97 -5.30 -4.74
C GLN A 146 12.20 -4.38 -3.80
N ASN A 147 12.89 -3.87 -2.78
CA ASN A 147 12.42 -2.76 -1.96
C ASN A 147 13.48 -1.66 -1.94
N ASP A 148 13.05 -0.41 -1.91
CA ASP A 148 13.91 0.75 -1.75
C ASP A 148 13.20 1.85 -0.94
N PHE A 149 13.98 2.78 -0.38
CA PHE A 149 13.51 3.91 0.41
C PHE A 149 14.13 5.18 -0.18
N ILE A 150 13.32 5.89 -0.97
CA ILE A 150 13.79 7.01 -1.78
C ILE A 150 13.89 8.24 -0.88
N GLN A 151 15.10 8.65 -0.59
CA GLN A 151 15.40 9.78 0.29
C GLN A 151 15.08 11.12 -0.38
N ILE A 152 14.41 11.99 0.36
CA ILE A 152 14.07 13.35 -0.08
C ILE A 152 15.09 14.36 0.45
N ASN A 153 16.23 14.42 -0.21
CA ASN A 153 17.33 15.31 0.16
C ASN A 153 17.21 16.65 -0.60
N ASN A 154 16.44 17.60 -0.05
CA ASN A 154 16.29 18.91 -0.65
C ASN A 154 17.41 19.85 -0.19
N PRO A 155 18.35 20.26 -1.08
CA PRO A 155 19.51 21.07 -0.69
C PRO A 155 19.12 22.49 -0.24
N LYS A 156 17.91 22.95 -0.51
CA LYS A 156 17.40 24.25 -0.10
C LYS A 156 16.73 24.23 1.27
N HIS A 157 16.60 23.05 1.89
CA HIS A 157 15.94 22.88 3.17
C HIS A 157 16.75 21.97 4.08
N SER A 158 17.04 22.45 5.28
CA SER A 158 17.78 21.68 6.29
C SER A 158 16.94 20.62 7.00
N ARG A 159 15.60 20.71 6.89
CA ARG A 159 14.73 19.71 7.50
C ARG A 159 14.57 18.52 6.58
N THR A 160 14.89 17.36 7.12
CA THR A 160 14.60 16.07 6.52
C THR A 160 13.09 15.79 6.54
N THR A 161 12.63 14.92 5.68
CA THR A 161 11.24 14.47 5.61
C THR A 161 11.22 12.96 5.36
N ARG A 162 10.03 12.38 5.35
CA ARG A 162 9.83 10.95 5.12
C ARG A 162 10.37 10.51 3.78
N ASP A 163 10.95 9.32 3.76
CA ASP A 163 11.30 8.64 2.53
C ASP A 163 10.04 8.19 1.79
N ILE A 164 10.11 8.07 0.46
CA ILE A 164 9.08 7.38 -0.31
C ILE A 164 9.40 5.89 -0.25
N VAL A 165 8.44 5.08 0.19
CA VAL A 165 8.60 3.61 0.17
C VAL A 165 8.35 3.11 -1.24
N TYR A 166 9.29 2.37 -1.79
CA TYR A 166 9.17 1.70 -3.08
C TYR A 166 9.25 0.20 -2.93
N SER A 167 8.39 -0.51 -3.67
CA SER A 167 8.50 -1.95 -3.83
C SER A 167 8.19 -2.36 -5.26
N LYS A 168 9.07 -3.20 -5.82
CA LYS A 168 8.84 -3.88 -7.10
C LYS A 168 8.27 -5.26 -6.83
N LEU A 169 7.05 -5.47 -7.27
CA LEU A 169 6.26 -6.66 -7.01
C LEU A 169 5.98 -7.39 -8.31
N LYS A 170 5.90 -8.72 -8.22
CA LYS A 170 5.41 -9.54 -9.32
C LYS A 170 4.16 -10.30 -8.90
N PHE A 171 3.14 -10.22 -9.71
CA PHE A 171 1.92 -11.02 -9.58
C PHE A 171 1.58 -11.63 -10.93
N LYS A 172 1.51 -12.97 -10.99
CA LYS A 172 1.42 -13.70 -12.27
C LYS A 172 2.60 -13.30 -13.19
N ASN A 173 2.29 -12.82 -14.39
CA ASN A 173 3.30 -12.37 -15.38
C ASN A 173 3.45 -10.84 -15.43
N GLN A 174 2.92 -10.11 -14.45
CA GLN A 174 2.90 -8.65 -14.44
C GLN A 174 3.79 -8.10 -13.34
N ILE A 175 4.42 -6.96 -13.62
CA ILE A 175 5.26 -6.23 -12.68
C ILE A 175 4.51 -4.98 -12.23
N PHE A 176 4.52 -4.76 -10.92
CA PHE A 176 3.93 -3.61 -10.26
C PHE A 176 5.01 -2.87 -9.49
N ASN A 177 5.22 -1.62 -9.80
CA ASN A 177 6.07 -0.70 -9.05
C ASN A 177 5.15 0.11 -8.12
N VAL A 178 5.24 -0.13 -6.82
CA VAL A 178 4.37 0.50 -5.82
C VAL A 178 5.14 1.54 -5.06
N PHE A 179 4.58 2.75 -4.98
CA PHE A 179 5.18 3.90 -4.30
C PHE A 179 4.22 4.41 -3.23
N VAL A 180 4.64 4.41 -1.96
CA VAL A 180 3.87 5.00 -0.86
C VAL A 180 4.51 6.31 -0.45
N ASN A 181 3.71 7.36 -0.46
CA ASN A 181 4.14 8.74 -0.29
C ASN A 181 3.47 9.39 0.92
N HIS A 182 4.21 10.28 1.61
CA HIS A 182 3.62 11.28 2.49
C HIS A 182 4.37 12.59 2.33
N TRP A 183 3.82 13.48 1.52
CA TRP A 183 4.48 14.72 1.11
C TRP A 183 4.44 15.80 2.20
N PRO A 184 5.30 16.84 2.11
CA PRO A 184 5.28 17.95 3.05
C PRO A 184 3.93 18.64 3.13
N SER A 185 3.45 18.86 4.36
CA SER A 185 2.17 19.50 4.61
C SER A 185 2.13 20.96 4.13
N ARG A 186 0.92 21.52 4.04
CA ARG A 186 0.66 22.93 3.70
C ARG A 186 0.93 23.92 4.84
N TRP A 187 1.67 23.49 5.85
CA TRP A 187 1.99 24.35 6.98
C TRP A 187 2.70 25.64 6.53
N GLY A 188 2.21 26.78 7.01
CA GLY A 188 2.67 28.11 6.55
C GLY A 188 1.98 28.62 5.28
N GLY A 189 0.99 27.88 4.75
CA GLY A 189 0.21 28.22 3.55
C GLY A 189 0.54 27.38 2.34
N GLN A 190 -0.46 27.19 1.48
CA GLN A 190 -0.34 26.31 0.30
C GLN A 190 0.74 26.79 -0.65
N GLU A 191 0.74 28.07 -1.01
CA GLU A 191 1.73 28.65 -1.95
C GLU A 191 3.14 28.63 -1.37
N ALA A 192 3.29 29.03 -0.09
CA ALA A 192 4.58 29.08 0.59
C ALA A 192 5.25 27.70 0.71
N SER A 193 4.46 26.63 0.80
CA SER A 193 4.95 25.25 0.93
C SER A 193 5.01 24.47 -0.39
N ASN A 194 4.43 25.00 -1.48
CA ASN A 194 4.28 24.29 -2.76
C ASN A 194 5.61 23.78 -3.33
N HIS A 195 6.65 24.60 -3.27
CA HIS A 195 7.99 24.25 -3.78
C HIS A 195 8.56 22.97 -3.15
N LYS A 196 8.15 22.62 -1.91
CA LYS A 196 8.57 21.38 -1.24
C LYS A 196 7.92 20.16 -1.87
N ARG A 197 6.62 20.24 -2.19
CA ARG A 197 5.87 19.17 -2.85
C ARG A 197 6.31 18.98 -4.29
N VAL A 198 6.55 20.07 -5.01
CA VAL A 198 7.12 20.02 -6.37
C VAL A 198 8.46 19.28 -6.37
N PHE A 199 9.34 19.57 -5.42
CA PHE A 199 10.62 18.89 -5.31
C PHE A 199 10.45 17.38 -5.08
N VAL A 200 9.52 16.95 -4.20
CA VAL A 200 9.23 15.52 -3.98
C VAL A 200 8.70 14.87 -5.25
N ALA A 201 7.80 15.57 -5.97
CA ALA A 201 7.27 15.08 -7.25
C ALA A 201 8.38 14.89 -8.31
N GLU A 202 9.35 15.82 -8.38
CA GLU A 202 10.51 15.71 -9.27
C GLU A 202 11.40 14.52 -8.92
N VAL A 203 11.65 14.29 -7.62
CA VAL A 203 12.42 13.14 -7.14
C VAL A 203 11.71 11.83 -7.50
N LEU A 204 10.40 11.73 -7.22
CA LEU A 204 9.60 10.57 -7.57
C LEU A 204 9.59 10.33 -9.08
N ARG A 205 9.37 11.38 -9.89
CA ARG A 205 9.34 11.27 -11.35
C ARG A 205 10.67 10.75 -11.89
N LYS A 206 11.78 11.33 -11.42
CA LYS A 206 13.12 10.90 -11.79
C LYS A 206 13.36 9.43 -11.45
N TYR A 207 12.98 9.00 -10.23
CA TYR A 207 13.15 7.61 -9.83
C TYR A 207 12.36 6.65 -10.73
N ILE A 208 11.12 6.99 -11.07
CA ILE A 208 10.27 6.20 -11.99
C ILE A 208 10.95 6.10 -13.35
N ASP A 209 11.42 7.19 -13.92
CA ASP A 209 12.06 7.21 -15.24
C ASP A 209 13.33 6.36 -15.31
N GLU A 210 14.08 6.30 -14.21
CA GLU A 210 15.36 5.60 -14.15
C GLU A 210 15.23 4.11 -13.75
N ASN A 211 14.16 3.71 -13.04
CA ASN A 211 14.09 2.40 -12.38
C ASN A 211 12.89 1.54 -12.80
N THR A 212 11.95 2.08 -13.60
CA THR A 212 10.77 1.31 -14.05
C THR A 212 10.73 1.17 -15.57
N SER A 213 10.05 0.14 -16.05
CA SER A 213 9.81 -0.08 -17.48
C SER A 213 8.45 0.48 -17.90
N GLN A 214 8.32 0.87 -19.17
CA GLN A 214 7.04 1.29 -19.74
C GLN A 214 5.98 0.17 -19.76
N SER A 215 6.42 -1.08 -19.69
CA SER A 215 5.54 -2.26 -19.61
C SER A 215 5.04 -2.56 -18.20
N ASP A 216 5.61 -1.91 -17.17
CA ASP A 216 5.27 -2.16 -15.77
C ASP A 216 4.08 -1.27 -15.35
N PHE A 217 3.30 -1.75 -14.38
CA PHE A 217 2.28 -0.94 -13.74
C PHE A 217 2.92 -0.10 -12.62
N ASN A 218 2.79 1.22 -12.69
CA ASN A 218 3.24 2.13 -11.64
C ASN A 218 2.04 2.55 -10.79
N LEU A 219 2.02 2.11 -9.53
CA LEU A 219 1.01 2.43 -8.53
C LEU A 219 1.57 3.47 -7.56
N ILE A 220 1.05 4.68 -7.63
CA ILE A 220 1.49 5.80 -6.79
C ILE A 220 0.34 6.14 -5.85
N MET A 221 0.55 5.90 -4.56
CA MET A 221 -0.43 6.18 -3.53
C MET A 221 0.18 7.00 -2.39
N GLY A 222 -0.65 7.71 -1.62
CA GLY A 222 -0.12 8.48 -0.52
C GLY A 222 -0.97 9.68 -0.12
N ASP A 223 -0.50 10.39 0.91
CA ASP A 223 -0.96 11.70 1.30
C ASP A 223 -0.11 12.77 0.59
N PHE A 224 -0.64 13.36 -0.44
CA PHE A 224 0.05 14.38 -1.27
C PHE A 224 -0.11 15.81 -0.75
N ASN A 225 -0.90 16.03 0.30
CA ASN A 225 -1.17 17.30 0.97
C ASN A 225 -1.73 18.41 0.04
#